data_080db8c0d950d3996de3bc470b67840f
#
_entry.id   080db8c0d950d3996de3bc470b67840f
#
_cell.length_a   1.000
_cell.length_b   1.000
_cell.length_c   1.000
_cell.angle_alpha   90.00
_cell.angle_beta   90.00
_cell.angle_gamma   90.00
#
_symmetry.space_group_name_H-M   'P 1'
#
loop_
_entity.id
_entity.type
_entity.pdbx_description
1 polymer ?
#
loop_
_entity_poly.entity_id
_entity_poly.type
_entity_poly.pdbx_seq_one_letter_code
_entity_poly.pdbx_strand_id
1 'polypeptide(L)'
;MQLALTTLLATADAVAAFTAAPFSSRAVSLGAFRTTVAPRTGFAGLSGQRPRMNGGLYMAANGEFEKKKVIILGGDGFCGWPTSLYLSDVGHDIVIVDNLSRRNIDNELGCDSLTPIQPPEVRVKAWKEVSGKDMKFVNLDVAKDYDLLVQLIKDEQPDSIVHFAEQRAAPYSMKGSKQKRYTIENNVAGNNNLCCAVVDAEVDAHIVHLGTMGVYGYGTSGGEIPEGYIDVILPGGRESNILHPAYPGSVYHATKCLDALLYQFYNKNDEIRVTDLHQGVVWGTNTPQTIKDERLINRFDYDGDYGTVLNRFLMQGAMGVPLTVYGTGGQTRAFIHISDTARCIEIAINNPPKKGDRVEIFNQIAETRRVRDIAKLVAEQTGAEVNMLPNPRQEAAENELDVSNEKFCNLGLDPITLDERLFDEVQEVVKKYADRCDPTKILPASFWNKKRAEECADLEKVEVEIKKT
;
A
#
# COMPACT_ATOMS: atom_id res chain seq x y z
N MET A 1 0.19 -57.86 29.72
CA MET A 1 0.88 -58.58 28.66
C MET A 1 1.72 -57.64 27.92
N GLN A 2 2.86 -57.53 28.36
CA GLN A 2 4.22 -57.23 27.92
C GLN A 2 4.53 -57.75 26.52
N LEU A 3 5.34 -57.00 25.83
CA LEU A 3 6.36 -57.23 24.79
C LEU A 3 6.30 -56.10 23.75
N ALA A 4 7.37 -55.50 23.24
CA ALA A 4 8.80 -55.48 23.60
C ALA A 4 9.39 -54.23 22.91
N LEU A 5 10.24 -53.54 23.62
CA LEU A 5 11.22 -52.60 23.05
C LEU A 5 12.26 -53.39 22.23
N THR A 6 12.57 -52.92 21.02
CA THR A 6 13.82 -53.30 20.36
C THR A 6 14.54 -52.08 19.85
N THR A 7 15.64 -51.81 20.48
CA THR A 7 16.71 -50.86 20.22
C THR A 7 17.39 -51.16 18.88
N LEU A 8 17.71 -50.13 18.09
CA LEU A 8 18.82 -50.15 17.15
C LEU A 8 19.60 -48.84 17.26
N LEU A 9 20.71 -48.89 17.95
CA LEU A 9 21.86 -47.99 17.89
C LEU A 9 22.78 -48.45 16.75
N ALA A 10 23.14 -47.56 15.86
CA ALA A 10 24.36 -47.54 15.01
C ALA A 10 24.29 -46.26 14.19
N THR A 11 25.24 -45.44 14.03
CA THR A 11 26.65 -45.22 14.34
C THR A 11 26.92 -43.78 13.89
N ALA A 12 27.55 -43.02 14.76
CA ALA A 12 28.17 -41.74 14.37
C ALA A 12 29.35 -42.04 13.43
N ASP A 13 29.55 -41.16 12.44
CA ASP A 13 30.81 -40.69 11.90
C ASP A 13 30.69 -40.30 10.44
N ALA A 14 30.61 -38.99 10.19
CA ALA A 14 31.19 -38.31 9.04
C ALA A 14 31.03 -36.78 9.20
N VAL A 15 31.80 -36.20 10.12
CA VAL A 15 32.11 -34.75 10.07
C VAL A 15 33.27 -34.56 9.14
N ALA A 16 33.05 -34.24 7.89
CA ALA A 16 34.08 -33.80 6.98
C ALA A 16 34.33 -32.29 7.20
N ALA A 17 35.53 -32.04 7.73
CA ALA A 17 36.08 -30.69 7.92
C ALA A 17 36.29 -30.00 6.57
N PHE A 18 35.63 -28.86 6.35
CA PHE A 18 36.02 -27.91 5.33
C PHE A 18 37.10 -26.98 5.93
N THR A 19 38.37 -27.23 5.61
CA THR A 19 39.46 -26.31 5.88
C THR A 19 39.41 -25.17 4.90
N ALA A 20 39.30 -23.96 5.42
CA ALA A 20 39.40 -22.71 4.65
C ALA A 20 40.87 -22.54 4.17
N ALA A 21 41.04 -22.40 2.86
CA ALA A 21 42.26 -21.94 2.26
C ALA A 21 42.34 -20.40 2.29
N PRO A 22 43.49 -19.79 2.54
CA PRO A 22 43.60 -18.34 2.62
C PRO A 22 43.58 -17.69 1.21
N PHE A 23 42.66 -16.73 1.04
CA PHE A 23 42.65 -15.87 -0.14
C PHE A 23 43.90 -14.95 -0.15
N SER A 24 44.74 -15.08 -1.14
CA SER A 24 45.83 -14.14 -1.41
C SER A 24 45.25 -12.88 -2.06
N SER A 25 45.44 -11.75 -1.41
CA SER A 25 45.11 -10.41 -1.95
C SER A 25 46.10 -10.06 -3.07
N ARG A 26 45.65 -10.13 -4.31
CA ARG A 26 46.27 -9.40 -5.41
C ARG A 26 45.59 -8.05 -5.53
N ALA A 27 46.29 -7.00 -5.17
CA ALA A 27 45.93 -5.63 -5.45
C ALA A 27 45.92 -5.40 -6.97
N VAL A 28 44.76 -5.17 -7.53
CA VAL A 28 44.60 -4.65 -8.89
C VAL A 28 44.52 -3.13 -8.77
N SER A 29 45.49 -2.42 -9.36
CA SER A 29 45.52 -0.97 -9.43
C SER A 29 44.35 -0.49 -10.27
N LEU A 30 43.41 0.21 -9.66
CA LEU A 30 42.31 0.95 -10.32
C LEU A 30 42.94 2.18 -11.00
N GLY A 31 43.05 2.14 -12.32
CA GLY A 31 43.27 3.31 -13.14
C GLY A 31 42.07 4.25 -13.03
N ALA A 32 42.32 5.50 -12.67
CA ALA A 32 41.32 6.54 -12.53
C ALA A 32 40.66 6.84 -13.90
N PHE A 33 39.46 6.34 -14.11
CA PHE A 33 38.59 6.88 -15.14
C PHE A 33 37.91 8.17 -14.60
N ARG A 34 38.43 9.32 -15.06
CA ARG A 34 37.74 10.59 -14.92
C ARG A 34 36.54 10.59 -15.88
N THR A 35 35.35 10.32 -15.38
CA THR A 35 34.12 10.71 -16.06
C THR A 35 33.81 12.17 -15.73
N THR A 36 33.99 13.05 -16.68
CA THR A 36 33.49 14.43 -16.64
C THR A 36 31.95 14.36 -16.76
N VAL A 37 31.27 14.46 -15.62
CA VAL A 37 29.83 14.74 -15.61
C VAL A 37 29.67 16.22 -15.92
N ALA A 38 29.11 16.55 -17.09
CA ALA A 38 28.65 17.90 -17.39
C ALA A 38 27.50 18.27 -16.46
N PRO A 39 27.45 19.50 -15.90
CA PRO A 39 26.31 19.91 -15.08
C PRO A 39 25.07 20.03 -15.98
N ARG A 40 24.01 19.27 -15.66
CA ARG A 40 22.69 19.50 -16.22
C ARG A 40 22.23 20.89 -15.76
N THR A 41 22.18 21.79 -16.68
CA THR A 41 21.59 23.13 -16.53
C THR A 41 20.13 23.02 -16.12
N GLY A 42 19.76 23.79 -15.09
CA GLY A 42 18.44 23.80 -14.50
C GLY A 42 17.31 23.97 -15.53
N PHE A 43 16.23 23.29 -15.29
CA PHE A 43 14.96 23.53 -15.94
C PHE A 43 14.49 24.96 -15.60
N ALA A 44 14.64 25.85 -16.56
CA ALA A 44 13.99 27.16 -16.52
C ALA A 44 12.49 26.92 -16.66
N GLY A 45 11.74 27.46 -15.69
CA GLY A 45 10.29 27.36 -15.65
C GLY A 45 9.64 27.87 -16.93
N LEU A 46 8.93 26.99 -17.59
CA LEU A 46 7.86 27.36 -18.49
C LEU A 46 6.56 27.33 -17.66
N SER A 47 6.19 28.50 -17.11
CA SER A 47 4.86 28.76 -16.57
C SER A 47 3.87 28.89 -17.75
N GLY A 48 3.56 27.75 -18.35
CA GLY A 48 2.40 27.60 -19.20
C GLY A 48 1.35 26.86 -18.41
N GLN A 49 0.29 27.55 -18.00
CA GLN A 49 -0.91 26.89 -17.47
C GLN A 49 -1.40 25.89 -18.52
N ARG A 50 -1.12 24.61 -18.30
CA ARG A 50 -1.79 23.54 -19.05
C ARG A 50 -3.26 23.56 -18.61
N PRO A 51 -4.22 23.52 -19.54
CA PRO A 51 -5.63 23.44 -19.15
C PRO A 51 -5.83 22.19 -18.31
N ARG A 52 -6.26 22.35 -17.05
CA ARG A 52 -6.70 21.26 -16.19
C ARG A 52 -7.84 20.56 -16.90
N MET A 53 -7.63 19.34 -17.35
CA MET A 53 -8.72 18.48 -17.81
C MET A 53 -9.51 18.07 -16.57
N ASN A 54 -10.64 18.74 -16.33
CA ASN A 54 -11.67 18.29 -15.43
C ASN A 54 -12.13 16.89 -15.88
N GLY A 55 -11.87 15.86 -15.06
CA GLY A 55 -12.54 14.55 -15.12
C GLY A 55 -12.69 13.94 -16.53
N GLY A 56 -11.60 13.88 -17.30
CA GLY A 56 -11.65 13.28 -18.63
C GLY A 56 -11.82 11.77 -18.50
N LEU A 57 -12.93 11.24 -19.01
CA LEU A 57 -13.10 9.83 -19.31
C LEU A 57 -11.85 9.34 -20.06
N TYR A 58 -11.22 8.28 -19.54
CA TYR A 58 -10.17 7.59 -20.28
C TYR A 58 -10.81 6.93 -21.51
N MET A 59 -10.49 7.43 -22.67
CA MET A 59 -11.04 6.89 -23.91
C MET A 59 -10.17 5.71 -24.37
N ALA A 60 -10.76 4.59 -24.75
CA ALA A 60 -10.05 3.51 -25.42
C ALA A 60 -9.31 4.05 -26.67
N ALA A 61 -8.36 3.29 -27.22
CA ALA A 61 -7.56 3.69 -28.37
C ALA A 61 -8.38 4.11 -29.61
N ASN A 62 -9.67 3.77 -29.66
CA ASN A 62 -10.65 4.16 -30.67
C ASN A 62 -11.47 5.42 -30.30
N GLY A 63 -11.24 6.04 -29.14
CA GLY A 63 -11.96 7.24 -28.66
C GLY A 63 -13.34 6.98 -28.06
N GLU A 64 -13.73 5.72 -27.80
CA GLU A 64 -15.00 5.36 -27.17
C GLU A 64 -14.77 4.82 -25.75
N PHE A 65 -15.69 5.16 -24.82
CA PHE A 65 -15.71 4.59 -23.48
C PHE A 65 -16.18 3.14 -23.53
N GLU A 66 -15.35 2.21 -23.05
CA GLU A 66 -15.72 0.82 -22.90
C GLU A 66 -16.17 0.53 -21.46
N LYS A 67 -17.47 0.23 -21.30
CA LYS A 67 -18.01 -0.16 -20.00
C LYS A 67 -17.48 -1.55 -19.62
N LYS A 68 -16.91 -1.66 -18.43
CA LYS A 68 -16.42 -2.94 -17.86
C LYS A 68 -17.20 -3.34 -16.62
N LYS A 69 -17.30 -4.64 -16.37
CA LYS A 69 -17.72 -5.18 -15.09
C LYS A 69 -16.50 -5.39 -14.21
N VAL A 70 -16.48 -4.77 -13.03
CA VAL A 70 -15.35 -4.78 -12.12
C VAL A 70 -15.77 -5.28 -10.74
N ILE A 71 -15.15 -6.34 -10.26
CA ILE A 71 -15.26 -6.78 -8.87
C ILE A 71 -14.17 -6.07 -8.06
N ILE A 72 -14.56 -5.47 -6.93
CA ILE A 72 -13.63 -4.77 -6.02
C ILE A 72 -13.62 -5.50 -4.69
N LEU A 73 -12.59 -6.31 -4.48
CA LEU A 73 -12.33 -7.02 -3.24
C LEU A 73 -11.74 -6.05 -2.20
N GLY A 74 -12.34 -5.95 -1.01
CA GLY A 74 -11.98 -4.97 0.01
C GLY A 74 -12.61 -3.58 -0.24
N GLY A 75 -13.78 -3.55 -0.89
CA GLY A 75 -14.41 -2.31 -1.36
C GLY A 75 -15.05 -1.44 -0.28
N ASP A 76 -15.16 -1.89 0.99
CA ASP A 76 -15.57 -1.04 2.13
C ASP A 76 -14.38 -0.31 2.77
N GLY A 77 -13.15 -0.66 2.37
CA GLY A 77 -11.91 -0.13 2.90
C GLY A 77 -11.56 1.29 2.43
N PHE A 78 -10.44 1.81 2.96
CA PHE A 78 -9.97 3.19 2.71
C PHE A 78 -9.73 3.50 1.22
N CYS A 79 -9.10 2.59 0.48
CA CYS A 79 -8.89 2.74 -0.96
C CYS A 79 -10.07 2.17 -1.77
N GLY A 80 -10.67 1.08 -1.31
CA GLY A 80 -11.71 0.37 -2.05
C GLY A 80 -12.99 1.18 -2.24
N TRP A 81 -13.44 1.87 -1.19
CA TRP A 81 -14.69 2.63 -1.27
C TRP A 81 -14.64 3.81 -2.26
N PRO A 82 -13.68 4.75 -2.17
CA PRO A 82 -13.60 5.84 -3.14
C PRO A 82 -13.32 5.34 -4.56
N THR A 83 -12.55 4.26 -4.73
CA THR A 83 -12.33 3.64 -6.04
C THR A 83 -13.64 3.07 -6.61
N SER A 84 -14.45 2.40 -5.79
CA SER A 84 -15.75 1.87 -6.20
C SER A 84 -16.69 2.99 -6.68
N LEU A 85 -16.76 4.09 -5.93
CA LEU A 85 -17.56 5.26 -6.30
C LEU A 85 -17.07 5.90 -7.61
N TYR A 86 -15.75 6.09 -7.73
CA TYR A 86 -15.13 6.68 -8.91
C TYR A 86 -15.40 5.84 -10.16
N LEU A 87 -15.10 4.55 -10.14
CA LEU A 87 -15.31 3.64 -11.28
C LEU A 87 -16.79 3.54 -11.66
N SER A 88 -17.69 3.53 -10.68
CA SER A 88 -19.13 3.61 -10.93
C SER A 88 -19.51 4.96 -11.56
N ASP A 89 -18.92 6.08 -11.09
CA ASP A 89 -19.21 7.42 -11.62
C ASP A 89 -18.80 7.57 -13.08
N VAL A 90 -17.64 7.01 -13.48
CA VAL A 90 -17.21 6.98 -14.88
C VAL A 90 -17.99 6.00 -15.76
N GLY A 91 -18.78 5.07 -15.18
CA GLY A 91 -19.74 4.27 -15.92
C GLY A 91 -19.53 2.76 -15.91
N HIS A 92 -18.53 2.25 -15.17
CA HIS A 92 -18.32 0.81 -15.01
C HIS A 92 -19.41 0.17 -14.13
N ASP A 93 -19.62 -1.14 -14.29
CA ASP A 93 -20.52 -1.95 -13.47
C ASP A 93 -19.76 -2.54 -12.29
N ILE A 94 -20.12 -2.17 -11.06
CA ILE A 94 -19.31 -2.41 -9.87
C ILE A 94 -19.97 -3.41 -8.92
N VAL A 95 -19.19 -4.43 -8.54
CA VAL A 95 -19.51 -5.37 -7.47
C VAL A 95 -18.50 -5.20 -6.34
N ILE A 96 -18.96 -4.76 -5.19
CA ILE A 96 -18.14 -4.59 -3.98
C ILE A 96 -18.18 -5.89 -3.17
N VAL A 97 -17.01 -6.39 -2.80
CA VAL A 97 -16.85 -7.57 -1.93
C VAL A 97 -16.03 -7.17 -0.71
N ASP A 98 -16.54 -7.44 0.49
CA ASP A 98 -15.81 -7.17 1.74
C ASP A 98 -16.32 -8.07 2.86
N ASN A 99 -15.43 -8.49 3.77
CA ASN A 99 -15.77 -9.26 4.97
C ASN A 99 -15.90 -8.39 6.22
N LEU A 100 -15.78 -7.08 6.08
CA LEU A 100 -15.84 -6.07 7.14
C LEU A 100 -14.81 -6.25 8.27
N SER A 101 -13.73 -6.99 7.99
CA SER A 101 -12.68 -7.28 8.98
C SER A 101 -12.02 -6.01 9.51
N ARG A 102 -11.89 -4.95 8.69
CA ARG A 102 -11.32 -3.68 9.15
C ARG A 102 -12.20 -3.02 10.22
N ARG A 103 -13.52 -3.10 10.11
CA ARG A 103 -14.46 -2.62 11.15
C ARG A 103 -14.36 -3.44 12.44
N ASN A 104 -14.14 -4.75 12.33
CA ASN A 104 -13.92 -5.61 13.49
C ASN A 104 -12.58 -5.28 14.18
N ILE A 105 -11.55 -4.87 13.43
CA ILE A 105 -10.28 -4.42 13.97
C ILE A 105 -10.42 -3.07 14.69
N ASP A 106 -11.31 -2.17 14.26
CA ASP A 106 -11.64 -0.95 15.01
C ASP A 106 -12.08 -1.30 16.45
N ASN A 107 -12.98 -2.29 16.58
CA ASN A 107 -13.41 -2.78 17.89
C ASN A 107 -12.26 -3.42 18.69
N GLU A 108 -11.38 -4.20 18.03
CA GLU A 108 -10.20 -4.80 18.68
C GLU A 108 -9.24 -3.74 19.23
N LEU A 109 -9.01 -2.67 18.49
CA LEU A 109 -8.13 -1.58 18.87
C LEU A 109 -8.80 -0.57 19.83
N GLY A 110 -10.12 -0.60 19.93
CA GLY A 110 -10.92 0.41 20.62
C GLY A 110 -10.69 1.80 20.04
N CYS A 111 -10.64 1.88 18.70
CA CYS A 111 -10.41 3.12 17.98
C CYS A 111 -11.16 3.08 16.65
N ASP A 112 -12.23 3.84 16.55
CA ASP A 112 -13.00 3.97 15.31
C ASP A 112 -12.33 4.92 14.31
N SER A 113 -12.80 4.87 13.07
CA SER A 113 -12.51 5.92 12.09
C SER A 113 -12.90 7.29 12.64
N LEU A 114 -12.07 8.31 12.41
CA LEU A 114 -12.41 9.70 12.74
C LEU A 114 -13.74 10.11 12.07
N THR A 115 -13.91 9.77 10.81
CA THR A 115 -15.14 10.00 10.05
C THR A 115 -16.20 8.95 10.36
N PRO A 116 -17.50 9.33 10.49
CA PRO A 116 -18.58 8.41 10.85
C PRO A 116 -19.04 7.57 9.64
N ILE A 117 -18.28 6.53 9.29
CA ILE A 117 -18.60 5.66 8.15
C ILE A 117 -19.88 4.84 8.39
N GLN A 118 -20.79 4.89 7.42
CA GLN A 118 -22.06 4.15 7.47
C GLN A 118 -21.89 2.67 7.08
N PRO A 119 -22.83 1.77 7.44
CA PRO A 119 -22.85 0.40 6.93
C PRO A 119 -22.86 0.34 5.39
N PRO A 120 -22.28 -0.70 4.76
CA PRO A 120 -22.16 -0.80 3.31
C PRO A 120 -23.49 -0.67 2.57
N GLU A 121 -24.56 -1.25 3.10
CA GLU A 121 -25.89 -1.20 2.48
C GLU A 121 -26.45 0.23 2.45
N VAL A 122 -26.19 1.02 3.50
CA VAL A 122 -26.57 2.43 3.56
C VAL A 122 -25.75 3.25 2.55
N ARG A 123 -24.47 2.96 2.46
CA ARG A 123 -23.53 3.64 1.54
C ARG A 123 -23.91 3.37 0.08
N VAL A 124 -24.15 2.11 -0.29
CA VAL A 124 -24.57 1.73 -1.66
C VAL A 124 -25.90 2.34 -2.03
N LYS A 125 -26.88 2.33 -1.09
CA LYS A 125 -28.17 2.99 -1.30
C LYS A 125 -28.01 4.50 -1.49
N ALA A 126 -27.22 5.16 -0.65
CA ALA A 126 -26.93 6.59 -0.78
C ALA A 126 -26.31 6.92 -2.14
N TRP A 127 -25.38 6.10 -2.62
CA TRP A 127 -24.79 6.28 -3.94
C TRP A 127 -25.82 6.21 -5.06
N LYS A 128 -26.72 5.23 -5.01
CA LYS A 128 -27.83 5.15 -5.98
C LYS A 128 -28.72 6.39 -5.95
N GLU A 129 -29.04 6.89 -4.74
CA GLU A 129 -29.88 8.09 -4.57
C GLU A 129 -29.27 9.35 -5.20
N VAL A 130 -27.93 9.55 -5.04
CA VAL A 130 -27.27 10.78 -5.52
C VAL A 130 -26.73 10.69 -6.95
N SER A 131 -26.43 9.49 -7.45
CA SER A 131 -25.82 9.29 -8.77
C SER A 131 -26.75 8.65 -9.81
N GLY A 132 -27.83 8.00 -9.36
CA GLY A 132 -28.67 7.16 -10.19
C GLY A 132 -28.05 5.81 -10.59
N LYS A 133 -26.84 5.49 -10.07
CA LYS A 133 -26.06 4.31 -10.46
C LYS A 133 -26.15 3.23 -9.38
N ASP A 134 -26.38 2.00 -9.81
CA ASP A 134 -26.39 0.85 -8.90
C ASP A 134 -24.98 0.29 -8.68
N MET A 135 -24.73 -0.19 -7.45
CA MET A 135 -23.60 -1.04 -7.12
C MET A 135 -24.11 -2.21 -6.27
N LYS A 136 -23.53 -3.38 -6.46
CA LYS A 136 -23.83 -4.58 -5.65
C LYS A 136 -22.82 -4.68 -4.51
N PHE A 137 -23.29 -4.98 -3.30
CA PHE A 137 -22.44 -5.35 -2.15
C PHE A 137 -22.62 -6.84 -1.83
N VAL A 138 -21.50 -7.54 -1.65
CA VAL A 138 -21.44 -8.96 -1.28
C VAL A 138 -20.55 -9.09 -0.05
N ASN A 139 -21.09 -9.64 1.04
CA ASN A 139 -20.29 -9.98 2.22
C ASN A 139 -19.63 -11.34 1.99
N LEU A 140 -18.30 -11.36 1.82
CA LEU A 140 -17.52 -12.58 1.55
C LEU A 140 -16.08 -12.39 2.02
N ASP A 141 -15.52 -13.41 2.68
CA ASP A 141 -14.13 -13.48 3.11
C ASP A 141 -13.28 -14.21 2.06
N VAL A 142 -12.49 -13.46 1.30
CA VAL A 142 -11.65 -14.00 0.20
C VAL A 142 -10.69 -15.08 0.68
N ALA A 143 -10.22 -15.00 1.94
CA ALA A 143 -9.31 -15.99 2.51
C ALA A 143 -10.01 -17.28 2.98
N LYS A 144 -11.35 -17.25 3.17
CA LYS A 144 -12.07 -18.38 3.78
C LYS A 144 -13.18 -18.97 2.92
N ASP A 145 -13.86 -18.12 2.15
CA ASP A 145 -15.08 -18.49 1.42
C ASP A 145 -14.76 -18.84 -0.04
N TYR A 146 -13.82 -19.76 -0.25
CA TYR A 146 -13.27 -20.07 -1.58
C TYR A 146 -14.35 -20.45 -2.62
N ASP A 147 -15.23 -21.38 -2.28
CA ASP A 147 -16.27 -21.86 -3.23
C ASP A 147 -17.25 -20.74 -3.60
N LEU A 148 -17.56 -19.85 -2.64
CA LEU A 148 -18.40 -18.67 -2.90
C LEU A 148 -17.68 -17.66 -3.79
N LEU A 149 -16.36 -17.51 -3.65
CA LEU A 149 -15.55 -16.64 -4.51
C LEU A 149 -15.56 -17.17 -5.96
N VAL A 150 -15.33 -18.47 -6.16
CA VAL A 150 -15.42 -19.11 -7.49
C VAL A 150 -16.79 -18.89 -8.10
N GLN A 151 -17.86 -19.13 -7.33
CA GLN A 151 -19.22 -18.96 -7.80
C GLN A 151 -19.53 -17.51 -8.18
N LEU A 152 -19.09 -16.55 -7.36
CA LEU A 152 -19.25 -15.12 -7.61
C LEU A 152 -18.58 -14.72 -8.94
N ILE A 153 -17.34 -15.18 -9.17
CA ILE A 153 -16.61 -14.90 -10.43
C ILE A 153 -17.34 -15.49 -11.62
N LYS A 154 -17.86 -16.72 -11.51
CA LYS A 154 -18.67 -17.36 -12.55
C LYS A 154 -19.96 -16.61 -12.86
N ASP A 155 -20.66 -16.15 -11.83
CA ASP A 155 -21.96 -15.47 -11.99
C ASP A 155 -21.78 -14.05 -12.55
N GLU A 156 -20.77 -13.34 -12.12
CA GLU A 156 -20.55 -11.94 -12.50
C GLU A 156 -19.75 -11.79 -13.80
N GLN A 157 -18.96 -12.78 -14.21
CA GLN A 157 -18.13 -12.72 -15.43
C GLN A 157 -17.36 -11.39 -15.54
N PRO A 158 -16.51 -11.02 -14.57
CA PRO A 158 -15.86 -9.72 -14.54
C PRO A 158 -14.79 -9.58 -15.62
N ASP A 159 -14.68 -8.38 -16.20
CA ASP A 159 -13.55 -7.99 -17.06
C ASP A 159 -12.27 -7.79 -16.23
N SER A 160 -12.45 -7.28 -15.00
CA SER A 160 -11.32 -7.03 -14.07
C SER A 160 -11.73 -7.28 -12.61
N ILE A 161 -10.75 -7.70 -11.81
CA ILE A 161 -10.88 -7.86 -10.36
C ILE A 161 -9.81 -7.00 -9.69
N VAL A 162 -10.24 -5.98 -8.94
CA VAL A 162 -9.34 -5.11 -8.17
C VAL A 162 -9.21 -5.66 -6.76
N HIS A 163 -7.98 -5.94 -6.31
CA HIS A 163 -7.74 -6.61 -5.04
C HIS A 163 -7.17 -5.68 -3.98
N PHE A 164 -8.04 -5.20 -3.06
CA PHE A 164 -7.69 -4.44 -1.84
C PHE A 164 -7.95 -5.23 -0.55
N ALA A 165 -8.49 -6.47 -0.63
CA ALA A 165 -8.96 -7.24 0.52
C ALA A 165 -7.83 -7.80 1.38
N GLU A 166 -6.93 -6.93 1.86
CA GLU A 166 -5.79 -7.30 2.67
C GLU A 166 -5.63 -6.43 3.91
N GLN A 167 -5.03 -7.00 4.95
CA GLN A 167 -4.56 -6.26 6.10
C GLN A 167 -3.36 -5.38 5.66
N ARG A 168 -3.55 -4.05 5.62
CA ARG A 168 -2.66 -3.07 4.99
C ARG A 168 -1.65 -2.39 5.91
N ALA A 169 -1.76 -2.59 7.23
CA ALA A 169 -1.00 -1.82 8.20
C ALA A 169 0.25 -2.54 8.67
N ALA A 170 1.43 -1.99 8.33
CA ALA A 170 2.70 -2.51 8.81
C ALA A 170 2.78 -2.53 10.35
N PRO A 171 2.39 -1.47 11.09
CA PRO A 171 2.42 -1.51 12.56
C PRO A 171 1.50 -2.61 13.14
N TYR A 172 0.25 -2.70 12.70
CA TYR A 172 -0.66 -3.75 13.17
C TYR A 172 -0.08 -5.14 12.93
N SER A 173 0.55 -5.39 11.78
CA SER A 173 1.18 -6.68 11.48
C SER A 173 2.35 -7.03 12.42
N MET A 174 2.89 -6.07 13.17
CA MET A 174 4.02 -6.25 14.10
C MET A 174 3.59 -6.26 15.58
N LYS A 175 2.32 -5.99 15.89
CA LYS A 175 1.79 -5.81 17.24
C LYS A 175 1.97 -7.04 18.14
N GLY A 176 1.79 -8.24 17.60
CA GLY A 176 1.96 -9.49 18.34
C GLY A 176 1.80 -10.73 17.47
N SER A 177 1.95 -11.91 18.06
CA SER A 177 1.87 -13.17 17.31
C SER A 177 0.49 -13.39 16.68
N LYS A 178 -0.59 -12.97 17.35
CA LYS A 178 -1.96 -13.01 16.80
C LYS A 178 -2.05 -12.24 15.50
N GLN A 179 -1.61 -10.97 15.50
CA GLN A 179 -1.70 -10.08 14.35
C GLN A 179 -0.75 -10.48 13.22
N LYS A 180 0.45 -11.01 13.56
CA LYS A 180 1.39 -11.56 12.57
C LYS A 180 0.76 -12.72 11.82
N ARG A 181 0.18 -13.69 12.54
CA ARG A 181 -0.49 -14.86 11.94
C ARG A 181 -1.70 -14.45 11.13
N TYR A 182 -2.57 -13.60 11.70
CA TYR A 182 -3.72 -13.07 10.99
C TYR A 182 -3.32 -12.39 9.66
N THR A 183 -2.25 -11.57 9.66
CA THR A 183 -1.79 -10.90 8.44
C THR A 183 -1.36 -11.90 7.36
N ILE A 184 -0.62 -12.96 7.73
CA ILE A 184 -0.23 -14.01 6.78
C ILE A 184 -1.46 -14.80 6.29
N GLU A 185 -2.31 -15.25 7.21
CA GLU A 185 -3.49 -16.05 6.88
C GLU A 185 -4.48 -15.28 6.01
N ASN A 186 -4.70 -14.00 6.28
CA ASN A 186 -5.62 -13.17 5.49
C ASN A 186 -5.05 -12.81 4.12
N ASN A 187 -3.83 -12.27 4.09
CA ASN A 187 -3.29 -11.70 2.85
C ASN A 187 -2.86 -12.80 1.87
N VAL A 188 -1.96 -13.69 2.30
CA VAL A 188 -1.38 -14.70 1.39
C VAL A 188 -2.43 -15.73 0.96
N ALA A 189 -3.26 -16.23 1.91
CA ALA A 189 -4.32 -17.16 1.55
C ALA A 189 -5.39 -16.48 0.67
N GLY A 190 -5.77 -15.24 0.97
CA GLY A 190 -6.73 -14.49 0.17
C GLY A 190 -6.25 -14.29 -1.26
N ASN A 191 -4.99 -13.89 -1.43
CA ASN A 191 -4.41 -13.70 -2.77
C ASN A 191 -4.28 -15.02 -3.53
N ASN A 192 -3.81 -16.09 -2.87
CA ASN A 192 -3.76 -17.42 -3.51
C ASN A 192 -5.15 -17.92 -3.91
N ASN A 193 -6.16 -17.75 -3.04
CA ASN A 193 -7.54 -18.11 -3.34
C ASN A 193 -8.07 -17.34 -4.55
N LEU A 194 -7.76 -16.04 -4.66
CA LEU A 194 -8.15 -15.25 -5.83
C LEU A 194 -7.55 -15.81 -7.12
N CYS A 195 -6.24 -16.10 -7.13
CA CYS A 195 -5.59 -16.69 -8.30
C CYS A 195 -6.23 -18.04 -8.69
N CYS A 196 -6.41 -18.94 -7.73
CA CYS A 196 -7.06 -20.23 -7.94
C CYS A 196 -8.50 -20.05 -8.45
N ALA A 197 -9.26 -19.13 -7.84
CA ALA A 197 -10.67 -18.93 -8.18
C ALA A 197 -10.87 -18.38 -9.61
N VAL A 198 -9.98 -17.53 -10.09
CA VAL A 198 -10.00 -17.07 -11.49
C VAL A 198 -9.75 -18.24 -12.46
N VAL A 199 -8.80 -19.13 -12.13
CA VAL A 199 -8.52 -20.34 -12.91
C VAL A 199 -9.71 -21.30 -12.89
N ASP A 200 -10.24 -21.63 -11.71
CA ASP A 200 -11.35 -22.57 -11.54
C ASP A 200 -12.69 -22.04 -12.06
N ALA A 201 -12.83 -20.73 -12.12
CA ALA A 201 -13.99 -20.09 -12.74
C ALA A 201 -13.94 -20.14 -14.28
N GLU A 202 -12.76 -20.37 -14.87
CA GLU A 202 -12.51 -20.32 -16.33
C GLU A 202 -12.87 -18.95 -16.93
N VAL A 203 -12.65 -17.86 -16.18
CA VAL A 203 -12.93 -16.47 -16.58
C VAL A 203 -11.63 -15.76 -16.86
N ASP A 204 -11.50 -15.13 -18.04
CA ASP A 204 -10.32 -14.33 -18.40
C ASP A 204 -10.41 -12.92 -17.76
N ALA A 205 -10.40 -12.86 -16.43
CA ALA A 205 -10.41 -11.61 -15.69
C ALA A 205 -8.99 -11.06 -15.51
N HIS A 206 -8.84 -9.74 -15.69
CA HIS A 206 -7.60 -9.04 -15.38
C HIS A 206 -7.55 -8.70 -13.88
N ILE A 207 -6.57 -9.22 -13.15
CA ILE A 207 -6.34 -8.90 -11.74
C ILE A 207 -5.52 -7.61 -11.65
N VAL A 208 -6.06 -6.60 -10.97
CA VAL A 208 -5.33 -5.38 -10.56
C VAL A 208 -5.10 -5.45 -9.06
N HIS A 209 -3.87 -5.75 -8.69
CA HIS A 209 -3.48 -5.91 -7.28
C HIS A 209 -2.92 -4.62 -6.71
N LEU A 210 -3.26 -4.33 -5.45
CA LEU A 210 -2.66 -3.22 -4.72
C LEU A 210 -1.47 -3.70 -3.91
N GLY A 211 -0.29 -3.68 -4.54
CA GLY A 211 1.00 -3.92 -3.92
C GLY A 211 1.47 -2.76 -3.03
N THR A 212 2.75 -2.64 -2.78
CA THR A 212 3.32 -1.56 -1.95
C THR A 212 4.76 -1.25 -2.33
N MET A 213 5.15 0.02 -2.24
CA MET A 213 6.55 0.45 -2.30
C MET A 213 7.43 -0.22 -1.22
N GLY A 214 6.80 -0.74 -0.16
CA GLY A 214 7.51 -1.46 0.91
C GLY A 214 8.17 -2.77 0.48
N VAL A 215 7.85 -3.32 -0.70
CA VAL A 215 8.52 -4.51 -1.25
C VAL A 215 9.98 -4.24 -1.63
N TYR A 216 10.30 -3.02 -2.02
CA TYR A 216 11.66 -2.62 -2.39
C TYR A 216 12.60 -2.40 -1.19
N GLY A 217 12.06 -2.28 0.02
CA GLY A 217 12.82 -1.87 1.19
C GLY A 217 13.26 -0.41 1.11
N TYR A 218 13.19 0.30 2.20
CA TYR A 218 13.51 1.71 2.20
C TYR A 218 15.01 1.94 2.28
N GLY A 219 15.62 2.40 1.17
CA GLY A 219 17.02 2.83 1.13
C GLY A 219 18.06 1.74 0.88
N THR A 220 17.68 0.62 0.29
CA THR A 220 18.60 -0.49 0.00
C THR A 220 19.24 -0.44 -1.39
N SER A 221 18.68 0.32 -2.33
CA SER A 221 19.05 0.26 -3.75
C SER A 221 20.17 1.24 -4.16
N GLY A 222 20.38 2.34 -3.43
CA GLY A 222 21.43 3.32 -3.77
C GLY A 222 21.26 4.01 -5.13
N GLY A 223 20.04 4.01 -5.69
CA GLY A 223 19.68 4.62 -6.96
C GLY A 223 18.17 4.65 -7.17
N GLU A 224 17.74 5.09 -8.36
CA GLU A 224 16.34 5.10 -8.74
C GLU A 224 15.75 3.68 -8.73
N ILE A 225 14.59 3.53 -8.09
CA ILE A 225 13.82 2.29 -8.06
C ILE A 225 12.97 2.22 -9.33
N PRO A 226 13.24 1.26 -10.23
CA PRO A 226 12.46 1.09 -11.44
C PRO A 226 11.09 0.46 -11.17
N GLU A 227 10.28 0.36 -12.19
CA GLU A 227 8.93 -0.23 -12.09
C GLU A 227 8.99 -1.76 -12.16
N GLY A 228 9.31 -2.38 -11.03
CA GLY A 228 9.20 -3.81 -10.74
C GLY A 228 10.35 -4.69 -11.22
N TYR A 229 11.07 -4.34 -12.29
CA TYR A 229 12.12 -5.20 -12.86
C TYR A 229 13.44 -4.46 -13.00
N ILE A 230 14.55 -5.20 -12.86
CA ILE A 230 15.92 -4.69 -13.03
C ILE A 230 16.72 -5.53 -14.03
N ASP A 231 17.61 -4.87 -14.75
CA ASP A 231 18.60 -5.54 -15.57
C ASP A 231 19.80 -5.94 -14.69
N VAL A 232 20.20 -7.18 -14.79
CA VAL A 232 21.33 -7.73 -14.02
C VAL A 232 22.28 -8.49 -14.91
N ILE A 233 23.57 -8.47 -14.55
CA ILE A 233 24.59 -9.32 -15.14
C ILE A 233 24.84 -10.49 -14.21
N LEU A 234 24.43 -11.69 -14.61
CA LEU A 234 24.64 -12.92 -13.85
C LEU A 234 26.09 -13.39 -13.92
N PRO A 235 26.53 -14.26 -12.99
CA PRO A 235 27.85 -14.91 -13.10
C PRO A 235 28.06 -15.55 -14.48
N GLY A 236 29.20 -15.25 -15.10
CA GLY A 236 29.46 -15.68 -16.49
C GLY A 236 29.11 -14.64 -17.55
N GLY A 237 28.67 -13.42 -17.17
CA GLY A 237 28.42 -12.31 -18.09
C GLY A 237 27.07 -12.34 -18.81
N ARG A 238 26.16 -13.25 -18.42
CA ARG A 238 24.82 -13.32 -19.00
C ARG A 238 23.94 -12.20 -18.47
N GLU A 239 23.46 -11.35 -19.35
CA GLU A 239 22.43 -10.34 -19.04
C GLU A 239 21.08 -11.01 -18.82
N SER A 240 20.30 -10.49 -17.85
CA SER A 240 18.97 -10.95 -17.54
C SER A 240 18.16 -9.81 -16.94
N ASN A 241 16.84 -9.78 -17.22
CA ASN A 241 15.90 -8.87 -16.59
C ASN A 241 15.09 -9.67 -15.57
N ILE A 242 15.21 -9.31 -14.29
CA ILE A 242 14.61 -10.05 -13.17
C ILE A 242 13.70 -9.15 -12.34
N LEU A 243 12.76 -9.77 -11.60
CA LEU A 243 12.00 -9.05 -10.59
C LEU A 243 12.96 -8.39 -9.58
N HIS A 244 12.71 -7.12 -9.24
CA HIS A 244 13.52 -6.40 -8.24
C HIS A 244 13.58 -7.21 -6.94
N PRO A 245 14.77 -7.37 -6.33
CA PRO A 245 14.92 -8.10 -5.08
C PRO A 245 14.02 -7.54 -3.97
N ALA A 246 13.28 -8.42 -3.30
CA ALA A 246 12.36 -8.07 -2.23
C ALA A 246 13.09 -7.80 -0.90
N TYR A 247 12.71 -6.72 -0.19
CA TYR A 247 13.29 -6.32 1.09
C TYR A 247 12.20 -5.90 2.10
N PRO A 248 11.42 -6.85 2.63
CA PRO A 248 10.29 -6.53 3.50
C PRO A 248 10.71 -5.98 4.87
N GLY A 249 10.15 -4.83 5.26
CA GLY A 249 10.40 -4.20 6.56
C GLY A 249 9.39 -4.59 7.67
N SER A 250 8.41 -5.45 7.38
CA SER A 250 7.39 -5.94 8.34
C SER A 250 6.74 -7.22 7.82
N VAL A 251 5.91 -7.87 8.64
CA VAL A 251 5.12 -9.04 8.20
C VAL A 251 4.16 -8.64 7.06
N TYR A 252 3.52 -7.48 7.14
CA TYR A 252 2.72 -6.95 6.03
C TYR A 252 3.52 -6.83 4.72
N HIS A 253 4.72 -6.21 4.77
CA HIS A 253 5.55 -6.11 3.57
C HIS A 253 5.99 -7.49 3.05
N ALA A 254 6.22 -8.46 3.96
CA ALA A 254 6.54 -9.83 3.56
C ALA A 254 5.37 -10.50 2.81
N THR A 255 4.10 -10.29 3.25
CA THR A 255 2.96 -10.81 2.48
C THR A 255 2.90 -10.23 1.08
N LYS A 256 3.12 -8.92 0.92
CA LYS A 256 3.16 -8.27 -0.39
C LYS A 256 4.28 -8.77 -1.31
N CYS A 257 5.44 -9.13 -0.75
CA CYS A 257 6.50 -9.80 -1.51
C CYS A 257 6.08 -11.22 -1.95
N LEU A 258 5.36 -11.95 -1.10
CA LEU A 258 4.83 -13.27 -1.44
C LEU A 258 3.75 -13.18 -2.51
N ASP A 259 2.88 -12.18 -2.46
CA ASP A 259 1.86 -11.92 -3.48
C ASP A 259 2.49 -11.69 -4.86
N ALA A 260 3.54 -10.85 -4.93
CA ALA A 260 4.27 -10.63 -6.17
C ALA A 260 4.85 -11.92 -6.75
N LEU A 261 5.37 -12.84 -5.90
CA LEU A 261 5.87 -14.13 -6.34
C LEU A 261 4.76 -15.09 -6.80
N LEU A 262 3.61 -15.11 -6.10
CA LEU A 262 2.44 -15.89 -6.51
C LEU A 262 1.93 -15.44 -7.88
N TYR A 263 1.84 -14.14 -8.12
CA TYR A 263 1.45 -13.60 -9.43
C TYR A 263 2.40 -14.00 -10.54
N GLN A 264 3.73 -13.98 -10.32
CA GLN A 264 4.69 -14.48 -11.31
C GLN A 264 4.46 -15.97 -11.62
N PHE A 265 4.13 -16.77 -10.59
CA PHE A 265 3.86 -18.19 -10.75
C PHE A 265 2.59 -18.45 -11.57
N TYR A 266 1.45 -17.89 -11.14
CA TYR A 266 0.16 -18.10 -11.81
C TYR A 266 0.10 -17.48 -13.21
N ASN A 267 0.73 -16.31 -13.41
CA ASN A 267 0.85 -15.72 -14.74
C ASN A 267 1.60 -16.66 -15.71
N LYS A 268 2.72 -17.26 -15.24
CA LYS A 268 3.53 -18.15 -16.06
C LYS A 268 2.84 -19.49 -16.36
N ASN A 269 2.13 -20.06 -15.36
CA ASN A 269 1.60 -21.43 -15.45
C ASN A 269 0.16 -21.49 -15.94
N ASP A 270 -0.66 -20.51 -15.57
CA ASP A 270 -2.09 -20.47 -15.83
C ASP A 270 -2.50 -19.27 -16.70
N GLU A 271 -1.52 -18.50 -17.18
CA GLU A 271 -1.68 -17.34 -18.06
C GLU A 271 -2.65 -16.27 -17.52
N ILE A 272 -2.80 -16.15 -16.19
CA ILE A 272 -3.62 -15.08 -15.61
C ILE A 272 -2.98 -13.71 -15.92
N ARG A 273 -3.82 -12.72 -16.23
CA ARG A 273 -3.38 -11.36 -16.51
C ARG A 273 -3.34 -10.56 -15.21
N VAL A 274 -2.19 -9.97 -14.90
CA VAL A 274 -2.00 -9.25 -13.64
C VAL A 274 -1.28 -7.93 -13.86
N THR A 275 -1.80 -6.88 -13.23
CA THR A 275 -1.10 -5.62 -12.99
C THR A 275 -0.92 -5.43 -11.49
N ASP A 276 0.33 -5.38 -11.03
CA ASP A 276 0.69 -5.17 -9.61
C ASP A 276 1.10 -3.70 -9.40
N LEU A 277 0.32 -2.99 -8.58
CA LEU A 277 0.51 -1.56 -8.32
C LEU A 277 1.29 -1.36 -7.03
N HIS A 278 2.59 -1.03 -7.12
CA HIS A 278 3.42 -0.74 -5.96
C HIS A 278 3.10 0.65 -5.40
N GLN A 279 2.15 0.69 -4.47
CA GLN A 279 1.55 1.92 -3.95
C GLN A 279 2.40 2.58 -2.87
N GLY A 280 2.52 3.91 -2.95
CA GLY A 280 3.00 4.78 -1.88
C GLY A 280 2.00 4.93 -0.74
N VAL A 281 2.31 5.76 0.25
CA VAL A 281 1.40 6.11 1.34
C VAL A 281 0.23 6.93 0.78
N VAL A 282 -0.98 6.42 0.90
CA VAL A 282 -2.18 7.13 0.43
C VAL A 282 -2.60 8.18 1.44
N TRP A 283 -2.90 9.37 0.94
CA TRP A 283 -3.43 10.48 1.71
C TRP A 283 -4.68 11.09 1.06
N GLY A 284 -5.34 11.99 1.77
CA GLY A 284 -6.63 12.55 1.37
C GLY A 284 -7.79 11.66 1.81
N THR A 285 -8.97 12.23 1.86
CA THR A 285 -10.20 11.56 2.32
C THR A 285 -11.34 11.84 1.37
N ASN A 286 -11.40 13.06 0.85
CA ASN A 286 -12.46 13.54 0.01
C ASN A 286 -12.15 13.31 -1.47
N THR A 287 -13.13 12.76 -2.18
CA THR A 287 -13.15 12.72 -3.64
C THR A 287 -14.43 13.43 -4.11
N PRO A 288 -14.52 13.83 -5.39
CA PRO A 288 -15.74 14.40 -5.94
C PRO A 288 -16.97 13.54 -5.71
N GLN A 289 -16.80 12.24 -5.50
CA GLN A 289 -17.87 11.29 -5.24
C GLN A 289 -18.24 11.22 -3.77
N THR A 290 -17.23 11.14 -2.88
CA THR A 290 -17.48 10.97 -1.44
C THR A 290 -18.08 12.21 -0.77
N ILE A 291 -17.94 13.40 -1.36
CA ILE A 291 -18.51 14.65 -0.84
C ILE A 291 -19.96 14.92 -1.29
N LYS A 292 -20.51 14.10 -2.21
CA LYS A 292 -21.88 14.27 -2.70
C LYS A 292 -22.94 14.06 -1.61
N ASP A 293 -22.64 13.24 -0.59
CA ASP A 293 -23.53 12.94 0.54
C ASP A 293 -22.70 12.50 1.75
N GLU A 294 -23.05 12.91 2.96
CA GLU A 294 -22.33 12.55 4.19
C GLU A 294 -22.31 11.03 4.46
N ARG A 295 -23.28 10.28 3.96
CA ARG A 295 -23.32 8.82 4.06
C ARG A 295 -22.25 8.13 3.20
N LEU A 296 -21.63 8.86 2.25
CA LEU A 296 -20.59 8.37 1.35
C LEU A 296 -19.18 8.64 1.86
N ILE A 297 -19.05 9.32 2.99
CA ILE A 297 -17.75 9.74 3.53
C ILE A 297 -16.79 8.56 3.63
N ASN A 298 -15.52 8.81 3.26
CA ASN A 298 -14.46 7.81 3.38
C ASN A 298 -13.95 7.72 4.82
N ARG A 299 -13.35 6.58 5.19
CA ARG A 299 -12.74 6.44 6.51
C ARG A 299 -11.47 7.28 6.63
N PHE A 300 -11.18 7.71 7.86
CA PHE A 300 -9.96 8.42 8.21
C PHE A 300 -9.33 7.77 9.45
N ASP A 301 -8.24 7.03 9.25
CA ASP A 301 -7.50 6.38 10.33
C ASP A 301 -6.39 7.30 10.83
N TYR A 302 -6.31 7.50 12.15
CA TYR A 302 -5.36 8.40 12.81
C TYR A 302 -4.56 7.72 13.95
N ASP A 303 -4.92 6.49 14.27
CA ASP A 303 -4.31 5.73 15.37
C ASP A 303 -2.87 5.27 15.05
N GLY A 304 -2.16 4.78 16.07
CA GLY A 304 -0.76 4.35 15.97
C GLY A 304 -0.52 3.10 15.12
N ASP A 305 -1.57 2.32 14.85
CA ASP A 305 -1.49 1.08 14.07
C ASP A 305 -1.89 1.30 12.60
N TYR A 306 -3.01 1.98 12.32
CA TYR A 306 -3.54 2.19 10.96
C TYR A 306 -3.38 3.62 10.43
N GLY A 307 -3.19 4.60 11.29
CA GLY A 307 -2.98 5.98 10.90
C GLY A 307 -1.65 6.16 10.16
N THR A 308 -1.71 6.82 8.99
CA THR A 308 -0.49 7.20 8.28
C THR A 308 0.23 8.33 9.02
N VAL A 309 1.51 8.53 8.72
CA VAL A 309 2.29 9.63 9.34
C VAL A 309 1.61 10.99 9.14
N LEU A 310 1.07 11.21 7.95
CA LEU A 310 0.41 12.46 7.60
C LEU A 310 -0.90 12.65 8.38
N ASN A 311 -1.76 11.62 8.42
CA ASN A 311 -3.01 11.67 9.16
C ASN A 311 -2.79 11.93 10.66
N ARG A 312 -1.75 11.29 11.24
CA ARG A 312 -1.39 11.54 12.64
C ARG A 312 -0.94 12.98 12.87
N PHE A 313 -0.07 13.53 12.02
CA PHE A 313 0.38 14.92 12.13
C PHE A 313 -0.77 15.91 12.03
N LEU A 314 -1.69 15.70 11.10
CA LEU A 314 -2.86 16.55 10.92
C LEU A 314 -3.78 16.51 12.14
N MET A 315 -4.02 15.31 12.72
CA MET A 315 -4.78 15.20 13.96
C MET A 315 -4.08 15.89 15.14
N GLN A 316 -2.78 15.66 15.30
CA GLN A 316 -2.00 16.31 16.35
C GLN A 316 -2.04 17.83 16.23
N GLY A 317 -1.83 18.37 15.03
CA GLY A 317 -1.94 19.80 14.76
C GLY A 317 -3.33 20.37 15.07
N ALA A 318 -4.41 19.66 14.68
CA ALA A 318 -5.77 20.09 14.96
C ALA A 318 -6.15 20.05 16.46
N MET A 319 -5.56 19.10 17.20
CA MET A 319 -5.75 18.98 18.65
C MET A 319 -4.85 19.95 19.45
N GLY A 320 -3.97 20.71 18.78
CA GLY A 320 -3.03 21.61 19.46
C GLY A 320 -1.93 20.89 20.25
N VAL A 321 -1.67 19.61 19.96
CA VAL A 321 -0.60 18.83 20.60
C VAL A 321 0.63 18.72 19.68
N PRO A 322 1.84 18.49 20.23
CA PRO A 322 3.05 18.41 19.42
C PRO A 322 3.01 17.28 18.39
N LEU A 323 3.54 17.56 17.19
CA LEU A 323 3.73 16.56 16.14
C LEU A 323 4.81 15.56 16.53
N THR A 324 4.51 14.27 16.50
CA THR A 324 5.44 13.22 16.95
C THR A 324 6.19 12.60 15.76
N VAL A 325 7.46 12.98 15.60
CA VAL A 325 8.37 12.46 14.58
C VAL A 325 9.21 11.31 15.13
N TYR A 326 9.23 10.16 14.47
CA TYR A 326 10.01 9.01 14.90
C TYR A 326 11.46 9.06 14.40
N GLY A 327 12.42 8.88 15.30
CA GLY A 327 13.85 8.98 15.03
C GLY A 327 14.25 10.39 14.59
N THR A 328 15.07 10.50 13.56
CA THR A 328 15.52 11.79 12.98
C THR A 328 14.52 12.41 12.02
N GLY A 329 13.45 11.70 11.66
CA GLY A 329 12.53 12.11 10.60
C GLY A 329 13.17 12.09 9.21
N GLY A 330 14.38 11.53 9.06
CA GLY A 330 15.09 11.46 7.78
C GLY A 330 14.59 10.36 6.84
N GLN A 331 13.61 9.56 7.28
CA GLN A 331 12.99 8.53 6.47
C GLN A 331 12.18 9.16 5.35
N THR A 332 12.52 8.84 4.10
CA THR A 332 11.76 9.23 2.92
C THR A 332 10.64 8.22 2.68
N ARG A 333 9.46 8.72 2.30
CA ARG A 333 8.28 7.93 1.91
C ARG A 333 7.71 8.46 0.61
N ALA A 334 7.15 7.56 -0.18
CA ALA A 334 6.39 7.90 -1.37
C ALA A 334 4.92 8.13 -1.00
N PHE A 335 4.29 9.11 -1.64
CA PHE A 335 2.91 9.54 -1.37
C PHE A 335 2.08 9.56 -2.64
N ILE A 336 0.78 9.32 -2.50
CA ILE A 336 -0.22 9.45 -3.56
C ILE A 336 -1.55 9.90 -2.98
N HIS A 337 -2.27 10.74 -3.69
CA HIS A 337 -3.62 11.16 -3.29
C HIS A 337 -4.65 10.06 -3.56
N ILE A 338 -5.69 9.95 -2.73
CA ILE A 338 -6.75 8.94 -2.86
C ILE A 338 -7.48 9.01 -4.20
N SER A 339 -7.70 10.20 -4.75
CA SER A 339 -8.29 10.36 -6.08
C SER A 339 -7.39 9.81 -7.18
N ASP A 340 -6.06 9.96 -7.05
CA ASP A 340 -5.11 9.42 -8.01
C ASP A 340 -4.97 7.90 -7.87
N THR A 341 -5.13 7.37 -6.66
CA THR A 341 -5.25 5.92 -6.47
C THR A 341 -6.39 5.36 -7.33
N ALA A 342 -7.59 5.97 -7.28
CA ALA A 342 -8.72 5.54 -8.10
C ALA A 342 -8.48 5.69 -9.60
N ARG A 343 -7.83 6.81 -10.03
CA ARG A 343 -7.44 7.04 -11.44
C ARG A 343 -6.42 6.02 -11.93
N CYS A 344 -5.42 5.67 -11.11
CA CYS A 344 -4.44 4.62 -11.44
C CYS A 344 -5.12 3.27 -11.66
N ILE A 345 -6.12 2.93 -10.84
CA ILE A 345 -6.91 1.71 -11.03
C ILE A 345 -7.66 1.76 -12.37
N GLU A 346 -8.32 2.86 -12.70
CA GLU A 346 -8.98 3.04 -14.01
C GLU A 346 -7.99 2.88 -15.17
N ILE A 347 -6.82 3.51 -15.08
CA ILE A 347 -5.76 3.37 -16.09
C ILE A 347 -5.35 1.89 -16.22
N ALA A 348 -5.15 1.18 -15.10
CA ALA A 348 -4.75 -0.22 -15.13
C ALA A 348 -5.82 -1.13 -15.76
N ILE A 349 -7.09 -0.99 -15.38
CA ILE A 349 -8.18 -1.82 -15.96
C ILE A 349 -8.42 -1.53 -17.45
N ASN A 350 -8.06 -0.34 -17.93
CA ASN A 350 -8.18 0.02 -19.35
C ASN A 350 -6.94 -0.34 -20.18
N ASN A 351 -5.83 -0.73 -19.53
CA ASN A 351 -4.59 -1.16 -20.16
C ASN A 351 -4.14 -2.54 -19.62
N PRO A 352 -4.99 -3.59 -19.74
CA PRO A 352 -4.60 -4.91 -19.25
C PRO A 352 -3.43 -5.48 -20.06
N PRO A 353 -2.49 -6.21 -19.44
CA PRO A 353 -1.50 -6.97 -20.18
C PRO A 353 -2.21 -8.00 -21.07
N LYS A 354 -1.58 -8.37 -22.19
CA LYS A 354 -2.10 -9.43 -23.04
C LYS A 354 -1.88 -10.78 -22.39
N LYS A 355 -2.69 -11.75 -22.78
CA LYS A 355 -2.48 -13.14 -22.37
C LYS A 355 -1.09 -13.62 -22.83
N GLY A 356 -0.32 -14.17 -21.91
CA GLY A 356 1.08 -14.57 -22.15
C GLY A 356 2.12 -13.47 -21.91
N ASP A 357 1.72 -12.20 -21.73
CA ASP A 357 2.64 -11.16 -21.24
C ASP A 357 2.97 -11.43 -19.77
N ARG A 358 4.15 -11.00 -19.32
CA ARG A 358 4.53 -11.08 -17.91
C ARG A 358 3.67 -10.14 -17.06
N VAL A 359 3.67 -10.35 -15.75
CA VAL A 359 3.05 -9.43 -14.77
C VAL A 359 3.53 -8.01 -15.01
N GLU A 360 2.60 -7.08 -15.26
CA GLU A 360 2.92 -5.67 -15.32
C GLU A 360 3.05 -5.10 -13.90
N ILE A 361 4.07 -4.26 -13.68
CA ILE A 361 4.30 -3.60 -12.40
C ILE A 361 4.41 -2.11 -12.63
N PHE A 362 3.62 -1.34 -11.86
CA PHE A 362 3.60 0.12 -11.91
C PHE A 362 3.85 0.69 -10.52
N ASN A 363 4.73 1.68 -10.40
CA ASN A 363 4.91 2.42 -9.17
C ASN A 363 3.82 3.50 -9.04
N GLN A 364 2.91 3.28 -8.11
CA GLN A 364 1.75 4.13 -7.90
C GLN A 364 2.07 5.20 -6.85
N ILE A 365 2.73 6.26 -7.30
CA ILE A 365 3.17 7.38 -6.47
C ILE A 365 2.96 8.72 -7.18
N ALA A 366 2.86 9.82 -6.40
CA ALA A 366 2.90 11.19 -6.90
C ALA A 366 4.27 11.85 -6.63
N GLU A 367 4.77 11.69 -5.42
CA GLU A 367 6.02 12.31 -4.97
C GLU A 367 6.65 11.54 -3.81
N THR A 368 7.89 11.87 -3.50
CA THR A 368 8.59 11.39 -2.30
C THR A 368 8.91 12.54 -1.36
N ARG A 369 8.73 12.36 -0.04
CA ARG A 369 9.01 13.37 0.99
C ARG A 369 9.65 12.73 2.22
N ARG A 370 10.56 13.45 2.88
CA ARG A 370 11.07 13.08 4.20
C ARG A 370 10.04 13.37 5.27
N VAL A 371 9.96 12.51 6.27
CA VAL A 371 8.99 12.66 7.38
C VAL A 371 9.16 14.01 8.09
N ARG A 372 10.39 14.46 8.32
CA ARG A 372 10.67 15.78 8.96
C ARG A 372 10.18 16.97 8.13
N ASP A 373 10.23 16.87 6.78
CA ASP A 373 9.78 17.95 5.91
C ASP A 373 8.25 18.06 5.93
N ILE A 374 7.56 16.91 6.01
CA ILE A 374 6.09 16.87 6.22
C ILE A 374 5.73 17.44 7.59
N ALA A 375 6.46 17.07 8.64
CA ALA A 375 6.22 17.61 9.98
C ALA A 375 6.38 19.13 10.00
N LYS A 376 7.43 19.66 9.34
CA LYS A 376 7.64 21.10 9.18
C LYS A 376 6.48 21.77 8.45
N LEU A 377 6.04 21.19 7.32
CA LEU A 377 4.92 21.69 6.54
C LEU A 377 3.63 21.79 7.38
N VAL A 378 3.30 20.75 8.16
CA VAL A 378 2.13 20.75 9.04
C VAL A 378 2.32 21.74 10.20
N ALA A 379 3.51 21.81 10.80
CA ALA A 379 3.81 22.74 11.89
C ALA A 379 3.66 24.22 11.48
N GLU A 380 4.15 24.60 10.29
CA GLU A 380 4.00 25.94 9.73
C GLU A 380 2.53 26.36 9.57
N GLN A 381 1.66 25.41 9.31
CA GLN A 381 0.23 25.65 9.08
C GLN A 381 -0.62 25.62 10.35
N THR A 382 -0.22 24.80 11.32
CA THR A 382 -1.01 24.59 12.54
C THR A 382 -0.46 25.34 13.76
N GLY A 383 0.80 25.80 13.70
CA GLY A 383 1.51 26.35 14.85
C GLY A 383 1.96 25.31 15.86
N ALA A 384 1.81 24.00 15.57
CA ALA A 384 2.18 22.93 16.48
C ALA A 384 3.71 22.79 16.62
N GLU A 385 4.19 22.46 17.81
CA GLU A 385 5.58 22.09 18.05
C GLU A 385 5.89 20.70 17.44
N VAL A 386 7.17 20.43 17.17
CA VAL A 386 7.64 19.15 16.65
C VAL A 386 8.50 18.43 17.68
N ASN A 387 8.04 17.27 18.14
CA ASN A 387 8.75 16.43 19.11
C ASN A 387 9.35 15.21 18.43
N MET A 388 10.66 15.00 18.63
CA MET A 388 11.34 13.80 18.16
C MET A 388 11.20 12.68 19.18
N LEU A 389 10.66 11.53 18.76
CA LEU A 389 10.47 10.35 19.60
C LEU A 389 11.37 9.19 19.14
N PRO A 390 11.72 8.24 20.02
CA PRO A 390 12.39 7.02 19.60
C PRO A 390 11.61 6.31 18.49
N ASN A 391 12.32 5.75 17.49
CA ASN A 391 11.65 5.08 16.39
C ASN A 391 11.19 3.66 16.81
N PRO A 392 9.89 3.35 16.77
CA PRO A 392 9.37 2.02 17.11
C PRO A 392 9.73 0.94 16.08
N ARG A 393 10.23 1.36 14.90
CA ARG A 393 10.55 0.50 13.78
C ARG A 393 12.04 0.17 13.72
N GLN A 394 12.38 -0.94 13.10
CA GLN A 394 13.76 -1.31 12.78
C GLN A 394 14.06 -0.86 11.35
N GLU A 395 14.45 0.41 11.20
CA GLU A 395 14.82 1.01 9.91
C GLU A 395 16.00 1.96 10.06
N ALA A 396 16.64 2.34 8.95
CA ALA A 396 17.72 3.33 8.95
C ALA A 396 17.20 4.71 9.39
N ALA A 397 18.05 5.51 10.03
CA ALA A 397 17.71 6.86 10.46
C ALA A 397 17.44 7.80 9.28
N GLU A 398 18.17 7.60 8.21
CA GLU A 398 18.07 8.33 6.93
C GLU A 398 17.96 7.32 5.80
N ASN A 399 17.15 7.60 4.79
CA ASN A 399 17.15 6.88 3.53
C ASN A 399 16.81 7.82 2.38
N GLU A 400 17.33 7.52 1.22
CA GLU A 400 16.89 8.13 -0.03
C GLU A 400 15.94 7.17 -0.73
N LEU A 401 14.89 7.71 -1.31
CA LEU A 401 13.89 6.98 -2.06
C LEU A 401 13.61 7.76 -3.34
N ASP A 402 14.34 7.41 -4.37
CA ASP A 402 14.11 7.88 -5.72
C ASP A 402 13.35 6.79 -6.50
N VAL A 403 12.22 7.15 -7.11
CA VAL A 403 11.28 6.17 -7.65
C VAL A 403 10.73 6.65 -8.97
N SER A 404 10.85 5.83 -10.01
CA SER A 404 10.18 6.07 -11.29
C SER A 404 8.69 5.77 -11.20
N ASN A 405 7.85 6.66 -11.75
CA ASN A 405 6.42 6.47 -11.98
C ASN A 405 6.04 6.80 -13.44
N GLU A 406 6.99 6.66 -14.33
CA GLU A 406 6.86 7.09 -15.73
C GLU A 406 5.73 6.37 -16.48
N LYS A 407 5.46 5.12 -16.16
CA LYS A 407 4.39 4.36 -16.83
C LYS A 407 3.02 5.03 -16.64
N PHE A 408 2.64 5.39 -15.42
CA PHE A 408 1.39 6.08 -15.17
C PHE A 408 1.35 7.47 -15.79
N CYS A 409 2.43 8.24 -15.70
CA CYS A 409 2.52 9.56 -16.29
C CYS A 409 2.40 9.49 -17.83
N ASN A 410 3.02 8.49 -18.47
CA ASN A 410 2.92 8.26 -19.91
C ASN A 410 1.51 7.83 -20.34
N LEU A 411 0.75 7.19 -19.45
CA LEU A 411 -0.66 6.84 -19.66
C LEU A 411 -1.62 7.97 -19.26
N GLY A 412 -1.12 9.17 -18.95
CA GLY A 412 -1.92 10.39 -18.75
C GLY A 412 -2.26 10.69 -17.28
N LEU A 413 -1.62 10.06 -16.30
CA LEU A 413 -1.74 10.47 -14.91
C LEU A 413 -1.02 11.82 -14.72
N ASP A 414 -1.76 12.81 -14.21
CA ASP A 414 -1.24 14.07 -13.69
C ASP A 414 -1.43 14.07 -12.17
N PRO A 415 -0.37 13.72 -11.40
CA PRO A 415 -0.51 13.43 -9.98
C PRO A 415 -0.78 14.69 -9.14
N ILE A 416 -1.63 14.55 -8.12
CA ILE A 416 -1.90 15.58 -7.12
C ILE A 416 -0.79 15.52 -6.07
N THR A 417 -0.10 16.64 -5.84
CA THR A 417 0.96 16.76 -4.85
C THR A 417 0.45 17.25 -3.49
N LEU A 418 1.23 17.01 -2.45
CA LEU A 418 0.93 17.46 -1.08
C LEU A 418 0.79 18.99 -0.99
N ASP A 419 1.66 19.72 -1.68
CA ASP A 419 1.66 21.20 -1.64
C ASP A 419 0.38 21.81 -2.26
N GLU A 420 -0.32 21.06 -3.13
CA GLU A 420 -1.50 21.58 -3.84
C GLU A 420 -2.81 21.46 -3.05
N ARG A 421 -2.98 20.42 -2.23
CA ARG A 421 -4.29 20.11 -1.63
C ARG A 421 -4.28 19.70 -0.17
N LEU A 422 -3.14 19.47 0.44
CA LEU A 422 -3.07 18.91 1.78
C LEU A 422 -3.92 19.68 2.80
N PHE A 423 -3.90 20.99 2.72
CA PHE A 423 -4.48 21.84 3.76
C PHE A 423 -5.97 22.10 3.57
N ASP A 424 -6.43 22.24 2.33
CA ASP A 424 -7.84 22.58 2.09
C ASP A 424 -8.76 21.39 2.40
N GLU A 425 -8.32 20.19 2.07
CA GLU A 425 -9.17 19.00 2.14
C GLU A 425 -9.12 18.30 3.49
N VAL A 426 -7.92 18.06 4.00
CA VAL A 426 -7.76 17.25 5.22
C VAL A 426 -8.03 18.04 6.48
N GLN A 427 -7.71 19.34 6.49
CA GLN A 427 -8.02 20.20 7.63
C GLN A 427 -9.53 20.36 7.85
N GLU A 428 -10.34 20.43 6.78
CA GLU A 428 -11.79 20.49 6.92
C GLU A 428 -12.34 19.25 7.61
N VAL A 429 -11.91 18.06 7.16
CA VAL A 429 -12.33 16.79 7.74
C VAL A 429 -11.89 16.67 9.19
N VAL A 430 -10.62 17.00 9.47
CA VAL A 430 -10.05 16.90 10.82
C VAL A 430 -10.74 17.87 11.78
N LYS A 431 -10.97 19.13 11.39
CA LYS A 431 -11.68 20.11 12.20
C LYS A 431 -13.14 19.72 12.44
N LYS A 432 -13.82 19.23 11.42
CA LYS A 432 -15.22 18.84 11.52
C LYS A 432 -15.45 17.67 12.50
N TYR A 433 -14.50 16.76 12.59
CA TYR A 433 -14.65 15.52 13.39
C TYR A 433 -13.63 15.40 14.55
N ALA A 434 -12.95 16.50 14.92
CA ALA A 434 -11.95 16.49 15.96
C ALA A 434 -12.45 15.95 17.32
N ASP A 435 -13.70 16.20 17.66
CA ASP A 435 -14.39 15.72 18.86
C ASP A 435 -14.53 14.19 18.92
N ARG A 436 -14.38 13.50 17.79
CA ARG A 436 -14.39 12.03 17.73
C ARG A 436 -12.99 11.41 17.93
N CYS A 437 -11.94 12.23 17.99
CA CYS A 437 -10.57 11.75 18.17
C CYS A 437 -10.35 11.31 19.63
N ASP A 438 -9.81 10.10 19.80
CA ASP A 438 -9.18 9.68 21.05
C ASP A 438 -7.65 9.95 20.95
N PRO A 439 -7.14 11.04 21.57
CA PRO A 439 -5.72 11.39 21.44
C PRO A 439 -4.79 10.32 22.01
N THR A 440 -5.27 9.45 22.92
CA THR A 440 -4.47 8.37 23.50
C THR A 440 -4.13 7.26 22.48
N LYS A 441 -4.84 7.24 21.34
CA LYS A 441 -4.64 6.25 20.27
C LYS A 441 -3.64 6.69 19.19
N ILE A 442 -3.22 7.97 19.18
CA ILE A 442 -2.34 8.51 18.12
C ILE A 442 -0.92 7.96 18.21
N LEU A 443 -0.43 7.68 19.42
CA LEU A 443 0.93 7.19 19.64
C LEU A 443 1.10 5.72 19.21
N PRO A 444 2.36 5.29 18.91
CA PRO A 444 2.60 3.92 18.45
C PRO A 444 2.34 2.92 19.58
N ALA A 445 1.56 1.90 19.29
CA ALA A 445 1.28 0.77 20.17
C ALA A 445 1.93 -0.55 19.68
N SER A 446 2.74 -0.48 18.62
CA SER A 446 3.37 -1.63 17.96
C SER A 446 4.86 -1.39 17.80
N PHE A 447 5.67 -2.33 18.25
CA PHE A 447 7.14 -2.24 18.24
C PHE A 447 7.74 -3.43 17.50
N TRP A 448 8.78 -3.17 16.65
CA TRP A 448 9.35 -4.19 15.78
C TRP A 448 10.06 -5.32 16.54
N ASN A 449 10.63 -5.00 17.70
CA ASN A 449 11.26 -5.97 18.59
C ASN A 449 11.29 -5.46 20.03
N LYS A 450 11.77 -6.34 20.95
CA LYS A 450 11.85 -6.06 22.38
C LYS A 450 12.72 -4.84 22.72
N LYS A 451 13.85 -4.68 22.01
CA LYS A 451 14.76 -3.54 22.18
C LYS A 451 14.06 -2.23 21.84
N ARG A 452 13.29 -2.18 20.74
CA ARG A 452 12.52 -0.98 20.37
C ARG A 452 11.42 -0.66 21.38
N ALA A 453 10.77 -1.68 21.93
CA ALA A 453 9.80 -1.47 23.01
C ALA A 453 10.45 -0.85 24.25
N GLU A 454 11.63 -1.34 24.63
CA GLU A 454 12.40 -0.78 25.78
C GLU A 454 12.86 0.66 25.51
N GLU A 455 13.38 0.96 24.32
CA GLU A 455 13.78 2.33 23.92
C GLU A 455 12.60 3.31 23.86
N CYS A 456 11.40 2.81 23.61
CA CYS A 456 10.16 3.59 23.55
C CYS A 456 9.35 3.60 24.85
N ALA A 457 9.85 3.04 25.94
CA ALA A 457 9.11 2.95 27.22
C ALA A 457 8.71 4.33 27.79
N ASP A 458 9.46 5.39 27.48
CA ASP A 458 9.14 6.75 27.92
C ASP A 458 7.98 7.40 27.15
N LEU A 459 7.45 6.76 26.10
CA LEU A 459 6.28 7.26 25.36
C LEU A 459 5.02 7.33 26.25
N GLU A 460 4.93 6.52 27.30
CA GLU A 460 3.87 6.62 28.32
C GLU A 460 3.79 8.00 28.97
N LYS A 461 4.93 8.70 29.12
CA LYS A 461 4.97 10.07 29.67
C LYS A 461 4.37 11.08 28.71
N VAL A 462 4.64 10.93 27.41
CA VAL A 462 4.06 11.77 26.34
C VAL A 462 2.54 11.58 26.28
N GLU A 463 2.07 10.33 26.44
CA GLU A 463 0.64 10.02 26.52
C GLU A 463 -0.06 10.73 27.70
N VAL A 464 0.61 10.82 28.87
CA VAL A 464 0.08 11.54 30.04
C VAL A 464 -0.03 13.05 29.79
N GLU A 465 0.89 13.65 29.05
CA GLU A 465 0.83 15.07 28.68
C GLU A 465 -0.30 15.34 27.68
N ILE A 466 -0.50 14.49 26.68
CA ILE A 466 -1.62 14.58 25.73
C ILE A 466 -2.99 14.48 26.44
N LYS A 467 -3.10 13.61 27.47
CA LYS A 467 -4.32 13.48 28.28
C LYS A 467 -4.64 14.69 29.16
N LYS A 468 -3.68 15.60 29.41
CA LYS A 468 -3.85 16.79 30.24
C LYS A 468 -4.22 18.04 29.45
N THR A 469 -4.10 18.02 28.14
CA THR A 469 -4.52 19.08 27.22
C THR A 469 -5.93 18.81 26.73
#